data_0f534b7135ce59dc35810c10451f1bfb
#
_entry.id   0f534b7135ce59dc35810c10451f1bfb
#
_cell.length_a   1.000
_cell.length_b   1.000
_cell.length_c   1.000
_cell.angle_alpha   90.00
_cell.angle_beta   90.00
_cell.angle_gamma   90.00
#
_symmetry.space_group_name_H-M   'P 1'
#
loop_
_entity.id
_entity.type
_entity.pdbx_description
1 polymer ?
#
loop_
_entity_poly.entity_id
_entity_poly.type
_entity_poly.pdbx_seq_one_letter_code
_entity_poly.pdbx_strand_id
1 'polypeptide(L)'
;MGKATTLRWGAYTRNQEAVAQAIARKEYMDMTPTGVEVVDEFFALMQQIGIMNRLSVEGNYQRQMIPMVLQIVTYSSRIILGLSSQNQIPTHLFRDAGLLRRIGYTAKQIEEGFNKRGKGSHHPIHKDTLADALERLTKEESQAIFAGSVEDLVKAKLLDDTVFSMDGTELSATKHYPEAGKVTSTREVKDKWGKTKTSTSTRYGYLLLSLRGVTSNMVVAAGVDKIGKCEHSWVPTLVQKAKSAGVKVKTLLIDGAYCVGDMLWQLKHKENIDFIVPADSSMCITEDARGLAQMKDGTVVKEDREIRAVGVKDLTTYEAYKPPAGQGQRGPKATLNAVVVTRWKGKAVARDKQVVLITTLSVDDPLLIVELYRKRAEMENKLHRELKQGWYIEHFPCKQHQACMAHLYLTLTLFNIACAYKTERGQDLADLGIRRLRAEHLGGAAWVLIIYTEHEYGIFDVEEFAHLSGNPPKKYHRFTP
;
A
#
# COMPACT_ATOMS: atom_id res chain seq x y z
N MET A 1 24.32 34.23 -10.72
CA MET A 1 23.04 33.45 -10.73
C MET A 1 23.38 32.05 -11.19
N GLY A 2 23.53 31.11 -10.26
CA GLY A 2 23.77 29.70 -10.58
C GLY A 2 22.51 29.11 -11.18
N LYS A 3 22.60 28.54 -12.38
CA LYS A 3 21.58 27.74 -12.99
C LYS A 3 21.22 26.64 -12.00
N ALA A 4 19.96 26.59 -11.58
CA ALA A 4 19.44 25.46 -10.84
C ALA A 4 19.69 24.20 -11.68
N THR A 5 20.57 23.34 -11.22
CA THR A 5 20.84 22.06 -11.86
C THR A 5 19.58 21.23 -11.61
N THR A 6 18.70 21.18 -12.60
CA THR A 6 17.59 20.24 -12.62
C THR A 6 18.23 18.86 -12.53
N LEU A 7 18.08 18.19 -11.39
CA LEU A 7 18.47 16.80 -11.25
C LEU A 7 17.65 16.01 -12.28
N ARG A 8 18.27 15.66 -13.40
CA ARG A 8 17.68 14.74 -14.35
C ARG A 8 17.77 13.36 -13.70
N TRP A 9 16.68 12.92 -13.11
CA TRP A 9 16.48 11.52 -12.82
C TRP A 9 16.64 10.76 -14.13
N GLY A 10 17.62 9.86 -14.18
CA GLY A 10 17.96 9.19 -15.42
C GLY A 10 19.24 9.71 -16.08
N ALA A 11 20.09 10.44 -15.34
CA ALA A 11 21.44 10.70 -15.81
C ALA A 11 22.18 9.39 -16.12
N TYR A 12 21.81 8.31 -15.45
CA TYR A 12 22.40 6.98 -15.65
C TYR A 12 21.29 5.95 -15.87
N THR A 13 21.42 5.18 -16.96
CA THR A 13 20.54 4.03 -17.27
C THR A 13 21.21 2.75 -16.79
N ARG A 14 20.47 1.85 -16.16
CA ARG A 14 21.01 0.53 -15.78
C ARG A 14 21.26 -0.29 -17.03
N ASN A 15 22.53 -0.62 -17.28
CA ASN A 15 22.97 -1.46 -18.40
C ASN A 15 24.15 -2.31 -17.98
N GLN A 16 23.83 -3.49 -17.43
CA GLN A 16 24.83 -4.42 -16.89
C GLN A 16 25.87 -4.84 -17.90
N GLU A 17 25.42 -5.14 -19.14
CA GLU A 17 26.29 -5.63 -20.19
C GLU A 17 27.28 -4.56 -20.70
N ALA A 18 26.79 -3.36 -21.00
CA ALA A 18 27.63 -2.27 -21.46
C ALA A 18 28.68 -1.88 -20.40
N VAL A 19 28.27 -1.85 -19.12
CA VAL A 19 29.19 -1.54 -18.03
C VAL A 19 30.20 -2.67 -17.79
N ALA A 20 29.81 -3.95 -17.94
CA ALA A 20 30.74 -5.08 -17.90
C ALA A 20 31.82 -4.96 -18.97
N GLN A 21 31.45 -4.56 -20.19
CA GLN A 21 32.41 -4.31 -21.27
C GLN A 21 33.33 -3.12 -20.94
N ALA A 22 32.79 -2.04 -20.36
CA ALA A 22 33.58 -0.91 -19.93
C ALA A 22 34.59 -1.26 -18.81
N ILE A 23 34.19 -2.13 -17.86
CA ILE A 23 35.11 -2.64 -16.83
C ILE A 23 36.26 -3.41 -17.48
N ALA A 24 35.98 -4.30 -18.42
CA ALA A 24 37.01 -5.08 -19.13
C ALA A 24 38.00 -4.20 -19.89
N ARG A 25 37.53 -3.05 -20.41
CA ARG A 25 38.35 -2.05 -21.11
C ARG A 25 38.99 -1.01 -20.18
N LYS A 26 38.64 -1.02 -18.88
CA LYS A 26 39.05 0.01 -17.89
C LYS A 26 38.55 1.43 -18.23
N GLU A 27 37.36 1.51 -18.83
CA GLU A 27 36.73 2.76 -19.32
C GLU A 27 35.59 3.24 -18.42
N TYR A 28 35.52 2.79 -17.17
CA TYR A 28 34.52 3.25 -16.20
C TYR A 28 35.01 4.53 -15.48
N MET A 29 34.03 5.39 -15.11
CA MET A 29 34.32 6.72 -14.53
C MET A 29 34.36 6.74 -13.00
N ASP A 30 33.51 5.93 -12.36
CA ASP A 30 33.36 5.93 -10.90
C ASP A 30 32.93 4.54 -10.43
N MET A 31 33.30 4.21 -9.20
CA MET A 31 32.93 2.98 -8.55
C MET A 31 32.63 3.24 -7.08
N THR A 32 31.46 2.83 -6.61
CA THR A 32 31.05 3.09 -5.24
C THR A 32 30.40 1.84 -4.63
N PRO A 33 30.85 1.39 -3.45
CA PRO A 33 30.23 0.26 -2.79
C PRO A 33 28.86 0.64 -2.21
N THR A 34 27.92 -0.31 -2.23
CA THR A 34 26.62 -0.21 -1.54
C THR A 34 26.26 -1.53 -0.89
N GLY A 35 25.57 -1.45 0.25
CA GLY A 35 24.98 -2.62 0.92
C GLY A 35 23.48 -2.76 0.67
N VAL A 36 22.87 -1.97 -0.24
CA VAL A 36 21.40 -1.82 -0.35
C VAL A 36 20.91 -1.96 -1.80
N GLU A 37 21.24 -3.06 -2.42
CA GLU A 37 20.89 -3.36 -3.82
C GLU A 37 19.38 -3.26 -4.09
N VAL A 38 18.53 -3.72 -3.17
CA VAL A 38 17.07 -3.74 -3.38
C VAL A 38 16.49 -2.34 -3.56
N VAL A 39 17.09 -1.31 -2.97
CA VAL A 39 16.62 0.08 -3.18
C VAL A 39 16.84 0.48 -4.63
N ASP A 40 17.96 0.05 -5.23
CA ASP A 40 18.22 0.29 -6.63
C ASP A 40 17.24 -0.47 -7.52
N GLU A 41 16.91 -1.70 -7.20
CA GLU A 41 15.91 -2.47 -7.96
C GLU A 41 14.52 -1.81 -7.92
N PHE A 42 14.09 -1.31 -6.77
CA PHE A 42 12.85 -0.54 -6.67
C PHE A 42 12.93 0.74 -7.50
N PHE A 43 14.04 1.47 -7.46
CA PHE A 43 14.21 2.66 -8.27
C PHE A 43 14.25 2.36 -9.76
N ALA A 44 14.90 1.28 -10.17
CA ALA A 44 14.92 0.84 -11.57
C ALA A 44 13.50 0.53 -12.07
N LEU A 45 12.72 -0.22 -11.29
CA LEU A 45 11.31 -0.49 -11.60
C LEU A 45 10.49 0.82 -11.66
N MET A 46 10.64 1.72 -10.68
CA MET A 46 9.95 3.00 -10.67
C MET A 46 10.30 3.87 -11.88
N GLN A 47 11.55 3.83 -12.36
CA GLN A 47 11.97 4.51 -13.59
C GLN A 47 11.32 3.88 -14.82
N GLN A 48 11.38 2.55 -14.93
CA GLN A 48 10.82 1.78 -16.05
C GLN A 48 9.32 2.07 -16.24
N ILE A 49 8.55 2.14 -15.17
CA ILE A 49 7.10 2.40 -15.22
C ILE A 49 6.71 3.88 -15.14
N GLY A 50 7.70 4.80 -15.02
CA GLY A 50 7.46 6.24 -15.04
C GLY A 50 7.15 6.90 -13.69
N ILE A 51 7.05 6.12 -12.60
CA ILE A 51 6.68 6.66 -11.27
C ILE A 51 7.73 7.64 -10.72
N MET A 52 9.01 7.49 -11.08
CA MET A 52 10.03 8.44 -10.65
C MET A 52 9.73 9.87 -11.10
N ASN A 53 9.10 10.04 -12.27
CA ASN A 53 8.68 11.36 -12.76
C ASN A 53 7.60 11.99 -11.88
N ARG A 54 6.75 11.18 -11.23
CA ARG A 54 5.71 11.65 -10.31
C ARG A 54 6.29 12.24 -9.02
N LEU A 55 7.48 11.82 -8.61
CA LEU A 55 8.19 12.37 -7.46
C LEU A 55 8.86 13.71 -7.76
N SER A 56 8.96 14.09 -9.04
CA SER A 56 9.47 15.39 -9.48
C SER A 56 8.37 16.43 -9.40
N VAL A 57 8.10 16.94 -8.20
CA VAL A 57 7.08 17.98 -7.98
C VAL A 57 7.65 19.30 -8.45
N GLU A 58 7.09 19.86 -9.52
CA GLU A 58 7.35 21.21 -10.00
C GLU A 58 6.45 22.18 -9.22
N GLY A 59 6.87 22.57 -8.04
CA GLY A 59 6.20 23.59 -7.27
C GLY A 59 7.03 24.88 -7.13
N ASN A 60 6.53 25.87 -6.39
CA ASN A 60 7.17 27.15 -6.04
C ASN A 60 8.49 27.01 -5.25
N TYR A 61 9.21 25.92 -5.46
CA TYR A 61 10.42 25.52 -4.72
C TYR A 61 11.72 26.08 -5.34
N GLN A 62 11.63 27.05 -6.25
CA GLN A 62 12.74 27.57 -7.05
C GLN A 62 13.90 28.18 -6.25
N ARG A 63 13.75 28.44 -4.95
CA ARG A 63 14.79 29.06 -4.11
C ARG A 63 15.46 28.12 -3.12
N GLN A 64 15.26 26.83 -3.24
CA GLN A 64 15.86 25.86 -2.30
C GLN A 64 17.28 25.50 -2.70
N MET A 65 18.18 25.46 -1.71
CA MET A 65 19.55 24.98 -1.90
C MET A 65 19.59 23.49 -2.21
N ILE A 66 18.63 22.73 -1.70
CA ILE A 66 18.50 21.28 -1.87
C ILE A 66 17.27 21.02 -2.73
N PRO A 67 17.40 20.36 -3.88
CA PRO A 67 16.27 20.05 -4.74
C PRO A 67 15.20 19.21 -4.01
N MET A 68 13.93 19.57 -4.16
CA MET A 68 12.82 18.89 -3.49
C MET A 68 12.76 17.41 -3.83
N VAL A 69 12.93 17.05 -5.10
CA VAL A 69 12.95 15.67 -5.57
C VAL A 69 14.01 14.83 -4.84
N LEU A 70 15.20 15.41 -4.62
CA LEU A 70 16.27 14.72 -3.88
C LEU A 70 15.86 14.42 -2.45
N GLN A 71 15.17 15.36 -1.79
CA GLN A 71 14.65 15.17 -0.43
C GLN A 71 13.55 14.10 -0.38
N ILE A 72 12.60 14.13 -1.33
CA ILE A 72 11.50 13.16 -1.42
C ILE A 72 12.06 11.75 -1.65
N VAL A 73 13.01 11.58 -2.57
CA VAL A 73 13.57 10.26 -2.86
C VAL A 73 14.45 9.75 -1.72
N THR A 74 15.19 10.63 -1.05
CA THR A 74 15.91 10.27 0.18
C THR A 74 14.94 9.79 1.25
N TYR A 75 13.81 10.48 1.42
CA TYR A 75 12.79 10.06 2.35
C TYR A 75 12.11 8.73 1.93
N SER A 76 11.87 8.55 0.65
CA SER A 76 11.35 7.29 0.10
C SER A 76 12.31 6.12 0.37
N SER A 77 13.62 6.35 0.25
CA SER A 77 14.64 5.36 0.61
C SER A 77 14.56 4.97 2.08
N ARG A 78 14.30 5.91 2.99
CA ARG A 78 14.02 5.63 4.41
C ARG A 78 12.86 4.64 4.56
N ILE A 79 11.76 4.86 3.84
CA ILE A 79 10.57 4.00 3.89
C ILE A 79 10.90 2.61 3.32
N ILE A 80 11.58 2.54 2.17
CA ILE A 80 11.98 1.27 1.55
C ILE A 80 12.89 0.47 2.49
N LEU A 81 13.86 1.11 3.12
CA LEU A 81 14.76 0.48 4.10
C LEU A 81 14.06 0.07 5.41
N GLY A 82 12.84 0.53 5.64
CA GLY A 82 12.11 0.22 6.87
C GLY A 82 12.70 0.89 8.11
N LEU A 83 13.30 2.08 7.94
CA LEU A 83 13.79 2.85 9.07
C LEU A 83 12.61 3.49 9.80
N SER A 84 12.30 2.96 10.98
CA SER A 84 11.13 3.37 11.77
C SER A 84 11.24 4.78 12.33
N SER A 85 12.46 5.33 12.46
CA SER A 85 12.72 6.65 12.99
C SER A 85 13.63 7.45 12.07
N GLN A 86 13.41 8.77 11.99
CA GLN A 86 14.34 9.68 11.30
C GLN A 86 15.74 9.69 11.93
N ASN A 87 15.85 9.38 13.21
CA ASN A 87 17.15 9.28 13.90
C ASN A 87 18.02 8.15 13.36
N GLN A 88 17.45 7.18 12.65
CA GLN A 88 18.19 6.09 12.01
C GLN A 88 18.76 6.49 10.64
N ILE A 89 18.27 7.57 10.01
CA ILE A 89 18.73 8.02 8.69
C ILE A 89 20.24 8.30 8.66
N PRO A 90 20.82 9.09 9.60
CA PRO A 90 22.25 9.35 9.58
C PRO A 90 23.12 8.10 9.72
N THR A 91 22.67 7.11 10.47
CA THR A 91 23.46 5.92 10.79
C THR A 91 23.31 4.77 9.80
N HIS A 92 22.20 4.73 9.04
CA HIS A 92 21.91 3.63 8.13
C HIS A 92 21.94 4.08 6.65
N LEU A 93 21.24 5.19 6.33
CA LEU A 93 21.12 5.64 4.95
C LEU A 93 22.31 6.52 4.54
N PHE A 94 22.69 7.49 5.37
CA PHE A 94 23.76 8.46 4.99
C PHE A 94 25.18 7.87 5.05
N ARG A 95 25.35 6.67 5.56
CA ARG A 95 26.62 5.94 5.51
C ARG A 95 26.86 5.18 4.23
N ASP A 96 25.82 4.95 3.44
CA ASP A 96 25.93 4.27 2.16
C ASP A 96 26.13 5.28 1.03
N ALA A 97 27.39 5.51 0.67
CA ALA A 97 27.75 6.45 -0.38
C ALA A 97 27.22 6.01 -1.75
N GLY A 98 27.19 4.68 -2.03
CA GLY A 98 26.64 4.14 -3.27
C GLY A 98 25.15 4.45 -3.40
N LEU A 99 24.37 4.20 -2.35
CA LEU A 99 22.96 4.54 -2.32
C LEU A 99 22.74 6.05 -2.48
N LEU A 100 23.52 6.89 -1.81
CA LEU A 100 23.41 8.34 -1.94
C LEU A 100 23.72 8.81 -3.37
N ARG A 101 24.76 8.25 -4.00
CA ARG A 101 25.05 8.49 -5.43
C ARG A 101 23.88 8.09 -6.31
N ARG A 102 23.29 6.94 -6.05
CA ARG A 102 22.11 6.43 -6.79
C ARG A 102 20.86 7.29 -6.59
N ILE A 103 20.67 7.86 -5.40
CA ILE A 103 19.62 8.85 -5.11
C ILE A 103 19.85 10.14 -5.91
N GLY A 104 21.09 10.47 -6.28
CA GLY A 104 21.45 11.64 -7.07
C GLY A 104 22.33 12.66 -6.37
N TYR A 105 22.91 12.33 -5.21
CA TYR A 105 23.92 13.17 -4.57
C TYR A 105 25.25 13.12 -5.33
N THR A 106 25.91 14.25 -5.48
CA THR A 106 27.30 14.29 -5.97
C THR A 106 28.27 13.87 -4.88
N ALA A 107 29.47 13.40 -5.24
CA ALA A 107 30.52 13.07 -4.26
C ALA A 107 30.78 14.23 -3.29
N LYS A 108 30.87 15.46 -3.82
CA LYS A 108 31.05 16.66 -3.02
C LYS A 108 29.91 16.90 -2.01
N GLN A 109 28.65 16.67 -2.41
CA GLN A 109 27.51 16.81 -1.51
C GLN A 109 27.50 15.75 -0.42
N ILE A 110 27.99 14.55 -0.72
CA ILE A 110 28.13 13.46 0.27
C ILE A 110 29.20 13.84 1.30
N GLU A 111 30.34 14.37 0.88
CA GLU A 111 31.47 14.68 1.75
C GLU A 111 31.30 16.00 2.52
N GLU A 112 30.87 17.06 1.82
CA GLU A 112 30.82 18.43 2.37
C GLU A 112 29.40 18.88 2.75
N GLY A 113 28.35 18.17 2.31
CA GLY A 113 26.95 18.58 2.42
C GLY A 113 26.62 19.78 1.52
N PHE A 114 25.46 20.40 1.79
CA PHE A 114 24.99 21.57 1.05
C PHE A 114 25.41 22.90 1.69
N ASN A 115 26.01 22.90 2.87
CA ASN A 115 26.38 24.10 3.61
C ASN A 115 27.76 24.60 3.22
N LYS A 116 27.84 25.78 2.56
CA LYS A 116 29.10 26.47 2.22
C LYS A 116 29.94 26.86 3.44
N ARG A 117 29.40 26.79 4.67
CA ARG A 117 30.10 27.35 5.87
C ARG A 117 30.82 26.29 6.70
N GLY A 118 30.94 25.05 6.24
CA GLY A 118 31.82 24.03 6.85
C GLY A 118 31.63 23.72 8.34
N LYS A 119 30.57 24.23 8.95
CA LYS A 119 30.28 24.07 10.38
C LYS A 119 29.05 23.20 10.61
N GLY A 120 29.08 21.97 10.18
CA GLY A 120 27.98 21.08 10.49
C GLY A 120 28.37 19.63 10.28
N SER A 121 28.23 18.84 11.31
CA SER A 121 28.42 17.39 11.30
C SER A 121 27.31 16.63 10.56
N HIS A 122 26.51 17.31 9.71
CA HIS A 122 25.31 16.73 9.12
C HIS A 122 25.48 16.58 7.60
N HIS A 123 26.11 15.50 7.19
CA HIS A 123 26.31 15.16 5.79
C HIS A 123 25.42 13.96 5.41
N PRO A 124 24.81 13.96 4.19
CA PRO A 124 24.76 15.07 3.22
C PRO A 124 23.80 16.19 3.59
N ILE A 125 22.75 15.94 4.40
CA ILE A 125 21.74 16.90 4.87
C ILE A 125 21.34 16.58 6.32
N HIS A 126 20.74 17.55 6.99
CA HIS A 126 20.15 17.26 8.30
C HIS A 126 18.85 16.45 8.14
N LYS A 127 18.62 15.44 9.00
CA LYS A 127 17.45 14.59 8.92
C LYS A 127 16.11 15.35 9.00
N ASP A 128 16.06 16.44 9.78
CA ASP A 128 14.85 17.25 9.93
C ASP A 128 14.47 18.00 8.66
N THR A 129 15.46 18.29 7.78
CA THR A 129 15.21 18.89 6.46
C THR A 129 14.29 18.02 5.60
N LEU A 130 14.29 16.70 5.80
CA LEU A 130 13.38 15.79 5.11
C LEU A 130 11.93 15.94 5.61
N ALA A 131 11.73 16.16 6.91
CA ALA A 131 10.40 16.43 7.45
C ALA A 131 9.85 17.76 6.95
N ASP A 132 10.69 18.80 6.93
CA ASP A 132 10.35 20.13 6.40
C ASP A 132 10.00 20.08 4.91
N ALA A 133 10.68 19.21 4.15
CA ALA A 133 10.34 18.97 2.75
C ALA A 133 8.95 18.38 2.58
N LEU A 134 8.60 17.37 3.38
CA LEU A 134 7.28 16.77 3.33
C LEU A 134 6.17 17.72 3.80
N GLU A 135 6.46 18.62 4.73
CA GLU A 135 5.52 19.66 5.17
C GLU A 135 5.14 20.63 4.05
N ARG A 136 6.03 20.82 3.07
CA ARG A 136 5.79 21.69 1.91
C ARG A 136 4.95 21.04 0.82
N LEU A 137 4.80 19.71 0.82
CA LEU A 137 3.87 19.01 -0.06
C LEU A 137 2.45 19.22 0.44
N THR A 138 1.58 19.73 -0.41
CA THR A 138 0.16 19.79 -0.08
C THR A 138 -0.43 18.37 -0.02
N LYS A 139 -1.57 18.24 0.61
CA LYS A 139 -2.32 16.98 0.62
C LYS A 139 -2.69 16.55 -0.79
N GLU A 140 -3.07 17.49 -1.63
CA GLU A 140 -3.47 17.29 -3.02
C GLU A 140 -2.30 16.81 -3.88
N GLU A 141 -1.11 17.42 -3.73
CA GLU A 141 0.12 16.96 -4.41
C GLU A 141 0.48 15.54 -3.99
N SER A 142 0.41 15.23 -2.70
CA SER A 142 0.69 13.89 -2.18
C SER A 142 -0.31 12.85 -2.73
N GLN A 143 -1.59 13.21 -2.82
CA GLN A 143 -2.63 12.38 -3.43
C GLN A 143 -2.40 12.20 -4.93
N ALA A 144 -1.97 13.26 -5.63
CA ALA A 144 -1.69 13.20 -7.06
C ALA A 144 -0.48 12.28 -7.37
N ILE A 145 0.57 12.31 -6.55
CA ILE A 145 1.69 11.36 -6.66
C ILE A 145 1.18 9.92 -6.57
N PHE A 146 0.38 9.62 -5.55
CA PHE A 146 -0.17 8.28 -5.35
C PHE A 146 -1.11 7.87 -6.50
N ALA A 147 -2.09 8.71 -6.86
CA ALA A 147 -3.04 8.41 -7.93
C ALA A 147 -2.32 8.23 -9.28
N GLY A 148 -1.36 9.11 -9.62
CA GLY A 148 -0.56 8.99 -10.82
C GLY A 148 0.30 7.71 -10.84
N SER A 149 0.80 7.27 -9.69
CA SER A 149 1.52 5.99 -9.60
C SER A 149 0.61 4.79 -9.91
N VAL A 150 -0.66 4.84 -9.50
CA VAL A 150 -1.66 3.81 -9.86
C VAL A 150 -1.94 3.81 -11.35
N GLU A 151 -2.09 5.00 -11.97
CA GLU A 151 -2.24 5.12 -13.42
C GLU A 151 -1.06 4.48 -14.18
N ASP A 152 0.17 4.73 -13.71
CA ASP A 152 1.38 4.22 -14.33
C ASP A 152 1.45 2.68 -14.21
N LEU A 153 1.04 2.11 -13.06
CA LEU A 153 0.92 0.66 -12.86
C LEU A 153 -0.14 0.02 -13.78
N VAL A 154 -1.28 0.69 -13.98
CA VAL A 154 -2.31 0.24 -14.93
C VAL A 154 -1.77 0.27 -16.36
N LYS A 155 -1.09 1.35 -16.77
CA LYS A 155 -0.47 1.47 -18.10
C LYS A 155 0.59 0.42 -18.35
N ALA A 156 1.38 0.10 -17.32
CA ALA A 156 2.39 -0.95 -17.36
C ALA A 156 1.81 -2.38 -17.33
N LYS A 157 0.49 -2.52 -17.18
CA LYS A 157 -0.23 -3.81 -17.07
C LYS A 157 0.20 -4.66 -15.85
N LEU A 158 0.69 -4.00 -14.81
CA LEU A 158 1.03 -4.63 -13.53
C LEU A 158 -0.15 -4.67 -12.57
N LEU A 159 -1.22 -3.97 -12.90
CA LEU A 159 -2.47 -3.89 -12.15
C LEU A 159 -3.65 -4.14 -13.10
N ASP A 160 -4.22 -5.34 -13.05
CA ASP A 160 -5.32 -5.79 -13.91
C ASP A 160 -6.51 -6.38 -13.10
N ASP A 161 -6.50 -6.20 -11.78
CA ASP A 161 -7.59 -6.63 -10.91
C ASP A 161 -8.95 -6.13 -11.38
N THR A 162 -9.97 -6.96 -11.19
CA THR A 162 -11.38 -6.59 -11.37
C THR A 162 -12.20 -6.78 -10.10
N VAL A 163 -11.65 -7.49 -9.12
CA VAL A 163 -12.24 -7.73 -7.80
C VAL A 163 -11.42 -6.96 -6.78
N PHE A 164 -12.10 -6.16 -5.97
CA PHE A 164 -11.47 -5.31 -4.98
C PHE A 164 -12.09 -5.54 -3.61
N SER A 165 -11.29 -5.35 -2.57
CA SER A 165 -11.76 -5.26 -1.20
C SER A 165 -11.56 -3.85 -0.66
N MET A 166 -12.51 -3.38 0.15
CA MET A 166 -12.43 -2.09 0.81
C MET A 166 -12.57 -2.26 2.31
N ASP A 167 -11.72 -1.55 3.04
CA ASP A 167 -11.79 -1.51 4.50
C ASP A 167 -11.08 -0.26 5.03
N GLY A 168 -11.38 0.09 6.29
CA GLY A 168 -10.74 1.16 7.03
C GLY A 168 -9.82 0.61 8.11
N THR A 169 -8.78 1.36 8.44
CA THR A 169 -7.92 1.07 9.60
C THR A 169 -7.57 2.35 10.34
N GLU A 170 -7.67 2.32 11.66
CA GLU A 170 -7.21 3.43 12.50
C GLU A 170 -5.68 3.43 12.56
N LEU A 171 -5.07 4.56 12.23
CA LEU A 171 -3.64 4.84 12.40
C LEU A 171 -3.45 5.63 13.67
N SER A 172 -2.69 5.09 14.61
CA SER A 172 -2.49 5.70 15.93
C SER A 172 -1.66 6.98 15.85
N ALA A 173 -2.13 8.00 16.53
CA ALA A 173 -1.42 9.24 16.75
C ALA A 173 -1.52 9.66 18.22
N THR A 174 -0.84 10.73 18.60
CA THR A 174 -0.95 11.31 19.95
C THR A 174 -1.84 12.54 19.93
N LYS A 175 -2.26 13.00 21.11
CA LYS A 175 -3.04 14.25 21.27
C LYS A 175 -2.37 15.51 20.71
N HIS A 176 -1.09 15.42 20.35
CA HIS A 176 -0.30 16.54 19.84
C HIS A 176 -0.36 16.69 18.32
N TYR A 177 -1.07 15.82 17.63
CA TYR A 177 -1.33 15.94 16.18
C TYR A 177 -2.62 16.74 15.97
N PRO A 178 -2.55 17.99 15.47
CA PRO A 178 -3.70 18.91 15.48
C PRO A 178 -4.90 18.42 14.69
N GLU A 179 -4.64 17.70 13.60
CA GLU A 179 -5.67 17.19 12.69
C GLU A 179 -6.07 15.73 12.97
N ALA A 180 -5.49 15.09 13.98
CA ALA A 180 -5.90 13.75 14.37
C ALA A 180 -7.31 13.78 15.01
N GLY A 181 -8.13 12.80 14.67
CA GLY A 181 -9.42 12.60 15.33
C GLY A 181 -9.24 12.12 16.75
N LYS A 182 -10.29 12.31 17.56
CA LYS A 182 -10.37 11.84 18.96
C LYS A 182 -11.60 10.97 19.12
N VAL A 183 -11.43 9.77 19.64
CA VAL A 183 -12.52 8.88 20.03
C VAL A 183 -12.37 8.51 21.49
N THR A 184 -13.44 8.75 22.27
CA THR A 184 -13.52 8.36 23.68
C THR A 184 -14.54 7.22 23.78
N SER A 185 -14.10 6.09 24.30
CA SER A 185 -14.96 4.94 24.56
C SER A 185 -15.00 4.65 26.06
N THR A 186 -16.19 4.42 26.55
CA THR A 186 -16.44 4.05 27.95
C THR A 186 -16.99 2.63 27.96
N ARG A 187 -16.39 1.76 28.75
CA ARG A 187 -16.84 0.38 28.92
C ARG A 187 -16.80 -0.02 30.38
N GLU A 188 -17.72 -0.88 30.74
CA GLU A 188 -17.68 -1.52 32.04
C GLU A 188 -16.67 -2.64 32.04
N VAL A 189 -15.78 -2.65 32.99
CA VAL A 189 -14.76 -3.68 33.19
C VAL A 189 -14.91 -4.23 34.61
N LYS A 190 -14.98 -5.53 34.75
CA LYS A 190 -14.92 -6.16 36.08
C LYS A 190 -13.48 -6.20 36.56
N ASP A 191 -13.24 -5.70 37.78
CA ASP A 191 -11.93 -5.82 38.42
C ASP A 191 -11.71 -7.28 38.91
N LYS A 192 -10.50 -7.53 39.40
CA LYS A 192 -10.12 -8.86 39.93
C LYS A 192 -10.99 -9.35 41.10
N TRP A 193 -11.81 -8.46 41.69
CA TRP A 193 -12.73 -8.75 42.77
C TRP A 193 -14.19 -8.88 42.29
N GLY A 194 -14.43 -8.83 40.97
CA GLY A 194 -15.77 -8.91 40.39
C GLY A 194 -16.57 -7.61 40.45
N LYS A 195 -16.02 -6.49 40.98
CA LYS A 195 -16.72 -5.20 40.98
C LYS A 195 -16.62 -4.57 39.60
N THR A 196 -17.79 -4.12 39.11
CA THR A 196 -17.89 -3.38 37.87
C THR A 196 -17.33 -1.97 38.06
N LYS A 197 -16.36 -1.59 37.24
CA LYS A 197 -15.78 -0.26 37.13
C LYS A 197 -15.93 0.27 35.73
N THR A 198 -16.27 1.53 35.62
CA THR A 198 -16.29 2.23 34.33
C THR A 198 -14.86 2.59 33.94
N SER A 199 -14.38 2.05 32.80
CA SER A 199 -13.09 2.38 32.22
C SER A 199 -13.30 3.26 30.99
N THR A 200 -12.73 4.45 31.01
CA THR A 200 -12.76 5.37 29.87
C THR A 200 -11.40 5.37 29.20
N SER A 201 -11.38 5.09 27.90
CA SER A 201 -10.17 5.14 27.08
C SER A 201 -10.33 6.17 25.96
N THR A 202 -9.32 7.00 25.77
CA THR A 202 -9.29 7.99 24.70
C THR A 202 -8.19 7.63 23.70
N ARG A 203 -8.55 7.56 22.42
CA ARG A 203 -7.64 7.30 21.31
C ARG A 203 -7.59 8.51 20.40
N TYR A 204 -6.44 8.74 19.79
CA TYR A 204 -6.22 9.77 18.79
C TYR A 204 -5.65 9.12 17.53
N GLY A 205 -6.02 9.59 16.34
CA GLY A 205 -5.48 9.04 15.13
C GLY A 205 -6.15 9.52 13.85
N TYR A 206 -5.69 8.91 12.76
CA TYR A 206 -6.28 9.05 11.43
C TYR A 206 -6.98 7.74 11.05
N LEU A 207 -8.03 7.86 10.27
CA LEU A 207 -8.69 6.73 9.62
C LEU A 207 -8.16 6.64 8.20
N LEU A 208 -7.43 5.58 7.89
CA LEU A 208 -7.00 5.26 6.53
C LEU A 208 -8.02 4.30 5.92
N LEU A 209 -8.69 4.76 4.87
CA LEU A 209 -9.58 3.95 4.05
C LEU A 209 -8.85 3.57 2.77
N SER A 210 -8.93 2.30 2.38
CA SER A 210 -8.21 1.80 1.22
C SER A 210 -9.06 0.84 0.39
N LEU A 211 -8.97 1.00 -0.94
CA LEU A 211 -9.49 0.08 -1.93
C LEU A 211 -8.32 -0.72 -2.49
N ARG A 212 -8.33 -2.04 -2.29
CA ARG A 212 -7.22 -2.94 -2.61
C ARG A 212 -7.63 -3.98 -3.65
N GLY A 213 -6.79 -4.21 -4.65
CA GLY A 213 -6.90 -5.33 -5.58
C GLY A 213 -6.71 -6.67 -4.86
N VAL A 214 -7.60 -7.61 -5.12
CA VAL A 214 -7.61 -8.91 -4.42
C VAL A 214 -6.45 -9.79 -4.87
N THR A 215 -6.07 -9.72 -6.14
CA THR A 215 -4.99 -10.53 -6.72
C THR A 215 -3.64 -9.84 -6.57
N SER A 216 -3.53 -8.60 -7.01
CA SER A 216 -2.27 -7.84 -6.99
C SER A 216 -1.83 -7.40 -5.59
N ASN A 217 -2.73 -7.37 -4.63
CA ASN A 217 -2.54 -6.80 -3.30
C ASN A 217 -2.29 -5.28 -3.29
N MET A 218 -2.36 -4.59 -4.43
CA MET A 218 -2.08 -3.16 -4.55
C MET A 218 -3.25 -2.30 -4.09
N VAL A 219 -2.94 -1.18 -3.45
CA VAL A 219 -3.93 -0.16 -3.07
C VAL A 219 -4.17 0.75 -4.27
N VAL A 220 -5.40 0.77 -4.80
CA VAL A 220 -5.75 1.53 -6.02
C VAL A 220 -6.42 2.87 -5.72
N ALA A 221 -6.98 3.02 -4.55
CA ALA A 221 -7.48 4.30 -4.05
C ALA A 221 -7.37 4.34 -2.53
N ALA A 222 -7.09 5.52 -2.01
CA ALA A 222 -7.02 5.74 -0.57
C ALA A 222 -7.64 7.08 -0.18
N GLY A 223 -8.19 7.11 1.04
CA GLY A 223 -8.67 8.30 1.72
C GLY A 223 -8.17 8.35 3.15
N VAL A 224 -7.89 9.55 3.64
CA VAL A 224 -7.48 9.75 5.04
C VAL A 224 -8.41 10.76 5.69
N ASP A 225 -9.00 10.39 6.80
CA ASP A 225 -9.88 11.21 7.63
C ASP A 225 -9.51 11.09 9.11
N LYS A 226 -10.24 11.78 9.97
CA LYS A 226 -10.14 11.67 11.43
C LYS A 226 -10.79 10.36 11.89
N ILE A 227 -10.23 9.69 12.91
CA ILE A 227 -10.91 8.52 13.51
C ILE A 227 -12.30 8.90 14.02
N GLY A 228 -13.21 7.93 14.01
CA GLY A 228 -14.62 8.14 14.44
C GLY A 228 -15.52 8.72 13.35
N LYS A 229 -15.03 8.88 12.13
CA LYS A 229 -15.84 9.23 10.96
C LYS A 229 -16.48 8.00 10.34
N CYS A 230 -17.56 8.23 9.63
CA CYS A 230 -18.32 7.17 8.96
C CYS A 230 -17.58 6.70 7.71
N GLU A 231 -17.25 5.42 7.66
CA GLU A 231 -16.44 4.84 6.58
C GLU A 231 -17.23 4.64 5.28
N HIS A 232 -18.49 4.23 5.36
CA HIS A 232 -19.28 3.90 4.18
C HIS A 232 -19.49 5.10 3.23
N SER A 233 -19.47 6.33 3.76
CA SER A 233 -19.59 7.55 2.94
C SER A 233 -18.43 7.74 1.95
N TRP A 234 -17.31 7.07 2.18
CA TRP A 234 -16.12 7.14 1.33
C TRP A 234 -16.16 6.17 0.14
N VAL A 235 -17.02 5.15 0.16
CA VAL A 235 -17.07 4.12 -0.89
C VAL A 235 -17.21 4.71 -2.29
N PRO A 236 -18.18 5.59 -2.58
CA PRO A 236 -18.32 6.18 -3.91
C PRO A 236 -17.08 6.97 -4.33
N THR A 237 -16.51 7.74 -3.40
CA THR A 237 -15.32 8.57 -3.66
C THR A 237 -14.10 7.72 -4.02
N LEU A 238 -13.85 6.62 -3.30
CA LEU A 238 -12.71 5.74 -3.59
C LEU A 238 -12.90 4.97 -4.90
N VAL A 239 -14.12 4.54 -5.19
CA VAL A 239 -14.45 3.92 -6.48
C VAL A 239 -14.18 4.89 -7.64
N GLN A 240 -14.62 6.15 -7.52
CA GLN A 240 -14.39 7.16 -8.56
C GLN A 240 -12.89 7.45 -8.74
N LYS A 241 -12.14 7.58 -7.65
CA LYS A 241 -10.67 7.75 -7.73
C LYS A 241 -9.99 6.59 -8.45
N ALA A 242 -10.38 5.34 -8.15
CA ALA A 242 -9.83 4.17 -8.82
C ALA A 242 -10.17 4.16 -10.32
N LYS A 243 -11.43 4.44 -10.67
CA LYS A 243 -11.86 4.54 -12.08
C LYS A 243 -11.13 5.66 -12.83
N SER A 244 -10.93 6.82 -12.19
CA SER A 244 -10.18 7.94 -12.77
C SER A 244 -8.72 7.59 -13.06
N ALA A 245 -8.11 6.69 -12.26
CA ALA A 245 -6.79 6.14 -12.50
C ALA A 245 -6.77 4.99 -13.54
N GLY A 246 -7.90 4.70 -14.20
CA GLY A 246 -8.01 3.66 -15.23
C GLY A 246 -8.28 2.26 -14.70
N VAL A 247 -8.53 2.09 -13.40
CA VAL A 247 -8.79 0.78 -12.77
C VAL A 247 -10.20 0.28 -13.11
N LYS A 248 -10.32 -0.99 -13.48
CA LYS A 248 -11.59 -1.64 -13.87
C LYS A 248 -12.26 -2.29 -12.67
N VAL A 249 -12.91 -1.50 -11.81
CA VAL A 249 -13.64 -2.03 -10.64
C VAL A 249 -14.93 -2.69 -11.10
N LYS A 250 -15.03 -4.04 -11.00
CA LYS A 250 -16.24 -4.81 -11.35
C LYS A 250 -16.96 -5.35 -10.13
N THR A 251 -16.22 -5.77 -9.10
CA THR A 251 -16.79 -6.38 -7.90
C THR A 251 -16.12 -5.82 -6.64
N LEU A 252 -16.93 -5.48 -5.64
CA LEU A 252 -16.47 -5.03 -4.33
C LEU A 252 -16.79 -6.05 -3.24
N LEU A 253 -15.78 -6.38 -2.44
CA LEU A 253 -15.89 -7.17 -1.22
C LEU A 253 -15.79 -6.22 -0.02
N ILE A 254 -16.88 -6.05 0.71
CA ILE A 254 -16.97 -5.06 1.79
C ILE A 254 -17.50 -5.68 3.08
N ASP A 255 -17.19 -5.07 4.23
CA ASP A 255 -17.65 -5.54 5.53
C ASP A 255 -19.15 -5.27 5.75
N GLY A 256 -19.75 -5.98 6.71
CA GLY A 256 -21.13 -5.76 7.14
C GLY A 256 -21.41 -4.31 7.59
N ALA A 257 -20.42 -3.61 8.14
CA ALA A 257 -20.54 -2.19 8.46
C ALA A 257 -20.84 -1.30 7.24
N TYR A 258 -20.55 -1.78 6.03
CA TYR A 258 -20.85 -1.10 4.76
C TYR A 258 -22.17 -1.59 4.13
N CYS A 259 -22.99 -2.38 4.84
CA CYS A 259 -24.27 -2.84 4.35
C CYS A 259 -25.35 -1.74 4.44
N VAL A 260 -25.17 -0.70 3.61
CA VAL A 260 -26.04 0.47 3.55
C VAL A 260 -26.77 0.48 2.20
N GLY A 261 -28.09 0.35 2.25
CA GLY A 261 -28.88 0.00 1.08
C GLY A 261 -28.82 0.99 -0.09
N ASP A 262 -28.88 2.28 0.16
CA ASP A 262 -28.80 3.31 -0.87
C ASP A 262 -27.42 3.37 -1.52
N MET A 263 -26.34 3.18 -0.73
CA MET A 263 -24.97 3.09 -1.24
C MET A 263 -24.80 1.83 -2.11
N LEU A 264 -25.27 0.67 -1.65
CA LEU A 264 -25.23 -0.58 -2.42
C LEU A 264 -26.04 -0.48 -3.72
N TRP A 265 -27.19 0.21 -3.67
CA TRP A 265 -27.99 0.46 -4.85
C TRP A 265 -27.22 1.33 -5.87
N GLN A 266 -26.55 2.39 -5.41
CA GLN A 266 -25.73 3.25 -6.29
C GLN A 266 -24.59 2.46 -6.92
N LEU A 267 -23.88 1.63 -6.17
CA LEU A 267 -22.81 0.78 -6.69
C LEU A 267 -23.29 -0.06 -7.87
N LYS A 268 -24.42 -0.74 -7.72
CA LYS A 268 -24.96 -1.59 -8.81
C LYS A 268 -25.52 -0.79 -9.97
N HIS A 269 -26.42 0.16 -9.69
CA HIS A 269 -27.24 0.77 -10.74
C HIS A 269 -26.63 2.02 -11.37
N LYS A 270 -25.72 2.72 -10.67
CA LYS A 270 -25.02 3.88 -11.24
C LYS A 270 -23.61 3.54 -11.70
N GLU A 271 -22.90 2.77 -10.88
CA GLU A 271 -21.49 2.48 -11.12
C GLU A 271 -21.26 1.17 -11.89
N ASN A 272 -22.31 0.35 -12.05
CA ASN A 272 -22.28 -1.00 -12.62
C ASN A 272 -21.24 -1.90 -11.95
N ILE A 273 -21.22 -1.87 -10.60
CA ILE A 273 -20.32 -2.65 -9.76
C ILE A 273 -21.13 -3.65 -8.96
N ASP A 274 -20.75 -4.91 -9.05
CA ASP A 274 -21.28 -5.96 -8.20
C ASP A 274 -20.64 -5.91 -6.81
N PHE A 275 -21.30 -6.44 -5.82
CA PHE A 275 -20.78 -6.48 -4.46
C PHE A 275 -21.07 -7.79 -3.75
N ILE A 276 -20.28 -8.09 -2.72
CA ILE A 276 -20.54 -9.13 -1.73
C ILE A 276 -20.37 -8.49 -0.36
N VAL A 277 -21.42 -8.53 0.46
CA VAL A 277 -21.43 -7.95 1.81
C VAL A 277 -22.22 -8.84 2.76
N PRO A 278 -21.76 -9.10 3.99
CA PRO A 278 -22.55 -9.81 4.98
C PRO A 278 -23.70 -8.93 5.48
N ALA A 279 -24.89 -9.50 5.51
CA ALA A 279 -26.06 -8.86 6.08
C ALA A 279 -26.07 -9.05 7.60
N ASP A 280 -26.52 -8.04 8.33
CA ASP A 280 -26.72 -8.15 9.78
C ASP A 280 -27.80 -9.16 10.13
N SER A 281 -27.64 -9.84 11.25
CA SER A 281 -28.59 -10.86 11.71
C SER A 281 -29.99 -10.33 12.00
N SER A 282 -30.12 -9.04 12.28
CA SER A 282 -31.40 -8.36 12.55
C SER A 282 -32.16 -7.93 11.29
N MET A 283 -31.55 -8.05 10.09
CA MET A 283 -32.19 -7.61 8.83
C MET A 283 -33.23 -8.63 8.35
N CYS A 284 -34.38 -8.15 7.84
CA CYS A 284 -35.43 -9.03 7.27
C CYS A 284 -34.89 -9.93 6.17
N ILE A 285 -34.04 -9.39 5.28
CA ILE A 285 -33.43 -10.18 4.19
C ILE A 285 -32.62 -11.37 4.73
N THR A 286 -32.00 -11.23 5.90
CA THR A 286 -31.23 -12.31 6.53
C THR A 286 -32.14 -13.44 6.98
N GLU A 287 -33.25 -13.12 7.62
CA GLU A 287 -34.23 -14.14 8.06
C GLU A 287 -34.89 -14.83 6.89
N ASP A 288 -35.26 -14.10 5.84
CA ASP A 288 -35.85 -14.69 4.64
C ASP A 288 -34.86 -15.58 3.90
N ALA A 289 -33.61 -15.14 3.73
CA ALA A 289 -32.59 -15.98 3.13
C ALA A 289 -32.37 -17.29 3.91
N ARG A 290 -32.31 -17.19 5.25
CA ARG A 290 -32.19 -18.39 6.11
C ARG A 290 -33.40 -19.30 6.03
N GLY A 291 -34.62 -18.74 5.93
CA GLY A 291 -35.86 -19.48 5.76
C GLY A 291 -35.89 -20.23 4.42
N LEU A 292 -35.64 -19.52 3.33
CA LEU A 292 -35.63 -20.10 2.00
C LEU A 292 -34.48 -21.10 1.80
N ALA A 293 -33.34 -20.93 2.43
CA ALA A 293 -32.24 -21.89 2.39
C ALA A 293 -32.57 -23.26 3.00
N GLN A 294 -33.64 -23.36 3.76
CA GLN A 294 -34.16 -24.64 4.29
C GLN A 294 -35.14 -25.33 3.33
N MET A 295 -35.69 -24.59 2.37
CA MET A 295 -36.56 -25.10 1.33
C MET A 295 -35.75 -25.73 0.21
N LYS A 296 -36.25 -26.80 -0.41
CA LYS A 296 -35.54 -27.42 -1.53
C LYS A 296 -35.80 -26.70 -2.87
N ASP A 297 -36.92 -26.03 -2.99
CA ASP A 297 -37.32 -25.36 -4.22
C ASP A 297 -36.72 -23.99 -4.33
N GLY A 298 -36.17 -23.67 -5.51
CA GLY A 298 -35.60 -22.33 -5.81
C GLY A 298 -34.22 -22.03 -5.21
N THR A 299 -33.56 -23.05 -4.62
CA THR A 299 -32.22 -22.89 -4.01
C THR A 299 -31.18 -23.75 -4.74
N VAL A 300 -29.94 -23.23 -4.76
CA VAL A 300 -28.76 -23.94 -5.27
C VAL A 300 -27.88 -24.31 -4.09
N VAL A 301 -27.64 -25.61 -3.89
CA VAL A 301 -26.78 -26.11 -2.81
C VAL A 301 -25.47 -26.61 -3.40
N LYS A 302 -24.35 -26.09 -2.88
CA LYS A 302 -23.00 -26.61 -3.15
C LYS A 302 -22.29 -26.87 -1.84
N GLU A 303 -21.50 -27.93 -1.83
CA GLU A 303 -20.71 -28.27 -0.64
C GLU A 303 -19.36 -28.90 -1.00
N ASP A 304 -18.38 -28.65 -0.15
CA ASP A 304 -17.11 -29.34 -0.09
C ASP A 304 -16.92 -29.99 1.30
N ARG A 305 -15.70 -30.44 1.63
CA ARG A 305 -15.40 -31.03 2.93
C ARG A 305 -15.63 -30.08 4.10
N GLU A 306 -15.40 -28.78 3.91
CA GLU A 306 -15.42 -27.78 4.97
C GLU A 306 -16.68 -26.93 4.98
N ILE A 307 -17.22 -26.59 3.79
CA ILE A 307 -18.25 -25.58 3.61
C ILE A 307 -19.47 -26.22 2.93
N ARG A 308 -20.65 -25.84 3.42
CA ARG A 308 -21.90 -26.00 2.69
C ARG A 308 -22.58 -24.68 2.59
N ALA A 309 -22.81 -24.23 1.36
CA ALA A 309 -23.40 -22.95 1.03
C ALA A 309 -24.68 -23.14 0.22
N VAL A 310 -25.68 -22.32 0.48
CA VAL A 310 -26.98 -22.34 -0.20
C VAL A 310 -27.22 -21.01 -0.84
N GLY A 311 -27.34 -20.97 -2.18
CA GLY A 311 -27.69 -19.79 -2.96
C GLY A 311 -29.19 -19.58 -2.98
N VAL A 312 -29.64 -18.36 -2.73
CA VAL A 312 -31.04 -17.92 -2.76
C VAL A 312 -31.12 -16.73 -3.70
N LYS A 313 -32.07 -16.77 -4.65
CA LYS A 313 -32.25 -15.74 -5.69
C LYS A 313 -33.39 -14.79 -5.38
N ASP A 314 -33.33 -13.61 -5.97
CA ASP A 314 -34.43 -12.65 -6.12
C ASP A 314 -35.11 -12.19 -4.84
N LEU A 315 -34.31 -11.97 -3.79
CA LEU A 315 -34.79 -11.43 -2.52
C LEU A 315 -35.16 -9.94 -2.65
N THR A 316 -36.34 -9.56 -2.16
CA THR A 316 -36.85 -8.17 -2.22
C THR A 316 -37.07 -7.53 -0.86
N THR A 317 -36.70 -8.21 0.22
CA THR A 317 -37.00 -7.81 1.61
C THR A 317 -36.00 -6.85 2.23
N TYR A 318 -34.95 -6.44 1.47
CA TYR A 318 -34.09 -5.34 1.89
C TYR A 318 -34.65 -4.00 1.42
N GLU A 319 -35.58 -3.43 2.18
CA GLU A 319 -36.30 -2.20 1.83
C GLU A 319 -35.39 -0.97 1.64
N ALA A 320 -34.24 -0.93 2.31
CA ALA A 320 -33.27 0.15 2.15
C ALA A 320 -32.50 0.09 0.81
N TYR A 321 -32.52 -1.06 0.10
CA TYR A 321 -31.92 -1.21 -1.22
C TYR A 321 -32.79 -0.56 -2.30
N LYS A 322 -32.71 0.75 -2.39
CA LYS A 322 -33.49 1.60 -3.29
C LYS A 322 -32.72 2.88 -3.63
N PRO A 323 -33.13 3.63 -4.69
CA PRO A 323 -32.51 4.91 -5.00
C PRO A 323 -32.55 5.85 -3.80
N PRO A 324 -31.54 6.72 -3.65
CA PRO A 324 -31.52 7.77 -2.62
C PRO A 324 -32.77 8.66 -2.73
N ALA A 325 -33.19 9.21 -1.58
CA ALA A 325 -34.36 10.10 -1.50
C ALA A 325 -34.24 11.27 -2.50
N GLY A 326 -35.32 11.56 -3.23
CA GLY A 326 -35.38 12.63 -4.25
C GLY A 326 -35.02 12.20 -5.66
N GLN A 327 -34.55 10.98 -5.89
CA GLN A 327 -34.31 10.42 -7.23
C GLN A 327 -35.42 9.42 -7.63
N GLY A 328 -36.66 9.84 -7.49
CA GLY A 328 -37.84 9.01 -7.65
C GLY A 328 -37.86 8.21 -8.94
N GLN A 329 -37.74 6.90 -8.84
CA GLN A 329 -38.26 5.95 -9.82
C GLN A 329 -39.31 5.07 -9.13
N ARG A 330 -40.56 5.15 -9.59
CA ARG A 330 -41.59 4.11 -9.39
C ARG A 330 -41.23 2.97 -10.35
N GLY A 331 -40.29 2.12 -9.93
CA GLY A 331 -39.91 0.89 -10.63
C GLY A 331 -40.14 -0.35 -9.77
N PRO A 332 -40.06 -1.55 -10.36
CA PRO A 332 -40.11 -2.79 -9.57
C PRO A 332 -39.04 -2.76 -8.48
N LYS A 333 -39.33 -3.37 -7.32
CA LYS A 333 -38.32 -3.50 -6.25
C LYS A 333 -37.08 -4.19 -6.81
N ALA A 334 -35.93 -3.57 -6.60
CA ALA A 334 -34.69 -4.18 -7.00
C ALA A 334 -34.43 -5.45 -6.18
N THR A 335 -34.00 -6.51 -6.84
CA THR A 335 -33.73 -7.81 -6.21
C THR A 335 -32.26 -7.96 -5.84
N LEU A 336 -32.00 -8.75 -4.81
CA LEU A 336 -30.67 -9.19 -4.39
C LEU A 336 -30.65 -10.72 -4.31
N ASN A 337 -29.47 -11.26 -4.53
CA ASN A 337 -29.21 -12.67 -4.23
C ASN A 337 -28.55 -12.79 -2.88
N ALA A 338 -28.63 -13.96 -2.27
CA ALA A 338 -27.94 -14.26 -1.02
C ALA A 338 -27.29 -15.64 -1.05
N VAL A 339 -26.22 -15.78 -0.28
CA VAL A 339 -25.61 -17.07 0.01
C VAL A 339 -25.61 -17.28 1.52
N VAL A 340 -26.24 -18.39 1.95
CA VAL A 340 -26.32 -18.79 3.36
C VAL A 340 -25.31 -19.89 3.63
N VAL A 341 -24.39 -19.65 4.56
CA VAL A 341 -23.38 -20.65 4.96
C VAL A 341 -23.94 -21.51 6.08
N THR A 342 -24.28 -22.75 5.77
CA THR A 342 -24.92 -23.68 6.71
C THR A 342 -23.96 -24.67 7.38
N ARG A 343 -22.74 -24.85 6.80
CA ARG A 343 -21.63 -25.62 7.38
C ARG A 343 -20.34 -24.87 7.20
N TRP A 344 -19.53 -24.83 8.26
CA TRP A 344 -18.23 -24.16 8.27
C TRP A 344 -17.19 -25.02 8.98
N LYS A 345 -16.01 -25.19 8.40
CA LYS A 345 -14.94 -26.07 8.91
C LYS A 345 -15.46 -27.45 9.26
N GLY A 346 -16.29 -28.03 8.39
CA GLY A 346 -16.90 -29.35 8.56
C GLY A 346 -18.03 -29.44 9.59
N LYS A 347 -18.35 -28.38 10.32
CA LYS A 347 -19.36 -28.35 11.36
C LYS A 347 -20.63 -27.62 10.90
N ALA A 348 -21.80 -28.15 11.21
CA ALA A 348 -23.07 -27.46 11.00
C ALA A 348 -23.12 -26.17 11.82
N VAL A 349 -23.63 -25.11 11.22
CA VAL A 349 -23.79 -23.78 11.86
C VAL A 349 -25.24 -23.62 12.30
N ALA A 350 -25.47 -23.30 13.56
CA ALA A 350 -26.82 -23.04 14.09
C ALA A 350 -27.45 -21.86 13.29
N ARG A 351 -28.77 -21.92 13.06
CA ARG A 351 -29.49 -21.01 12.19
C ARG A 351 -29.24 -19.54 12.51
N ASP A 352 -29.28 -19.16 13.77
CA ASP A 352 -29.03 -17.81 14.28
C ASP A 352 -27.60 -17.31 14.05
N LYS A 353 -26.65 -18.23 13.87
CA LYS A 353 -25.22 -17.98 13.63
C LYS A 353 -24.79 -18.12 12.16
N GLN A 354 -25.71 -18.52 11.28
CA GLN A 354 -25.41 -18.65 9.85
C GLN A 354 -25.08 -17.29 9.26
N VAL A 355 -23.94 -17.21 8.59
CA VAL A 355 -23.55 -16.01 7.82
C VAL A 355 -24.39 -15.96 6.56
N VAL A 356 -24.97 -14.80 6.29
CA VAL A 356 -25.71 -14.50 5.05
C VAL A 356 -24.94 -13.44 4.30
N LEU A 357 -24.45 -13.80 3.11
CA LEU A 357 -23.79 -12.88 2.19
C LEU A 357 -24.79 -12.41 1.15
N ILE A 358 -25.12 -11.13 1.12
CA ILE A 358 -25.97 -10.56 0.06
C ILE A 358 -25.09 -10.08 -1.10
N THR A 359 -25.58 -10.23 -2.32
CA THR A 359 -24.81 -9.95 -3.53
C THR A 359 -25.71 -9.63 -4.72
N THR A 360 -25.16 -8.99 -5.72
CA THR A 360 -25.77 -8.82 -7.04
C THR A 360 -25.22 -9.81 -8.08
N LEU A 361 -24.23 -10.61 -7.71
CA LEU A 361 -23.69 -11.68 -8.56
C LEU A 361 -24.68 -12.87 -8.62
N SER A 362 -24.55 -13.71 -9.67
CA SER A 362 -25.24 -14.99 -9.70
C SER A 362 -24.79 -15.88 -8.52
N VAL A 363 -25.75 -16.60 -7.97
CA VAL A 363 -25.52 -17.59 -6.89
C VAL A 363 -25.69 -19.02 -7.39
N ASP A 364 -25.51 -19.26 -8.69
CA ASP A 364 -25.50 -20.60 -9.27
C ASP A 364 -24.31 -21.45 -8.77
N ASP A 365 -23.24 -20.76 -8.34
CA ASP A 365 -22.17 -21.36 -7.57
C ASP A 365 -21.96 -20.59 -6.25
N PRO A 366 -22.68 -20.95 -5.18
CA PRO A 366 -22.57 -20.26 -3.90
C PRO A 366 -21.22 -20.45 -3.20
N LEU A 367 -20.47 -21.52 -3.50
CA LEU A 367 -19.12 -21.70 -2.95
C LEU A 367 -18.16 -20.65 -3.49
N LEU A 368 -18.26 -20.29 -4.76
CA LEU A 368 -17.45 -19.23 -5.37
C LEU A 368 -17.68 -17.88 -4.65
N ILE A 369 -18.94 -17.55 -4.30
CA ILE A 369 -19.25 -16.32 -3.56
C ILE A 369 -18.59 -16.33 -2.17
N VAL A 370 -18.64 -17.47 -1.47
CA VAL A 370 -17.98 -17.62 -0.16
C VAL A 370 -16.46 -17.51 -0.30
N GLU A 371 -15.88 -18.13 -1.31
CA GLU A 371 -14.43 -18.08 -1.55
C GLU A 371 -13.97 -16.65 -1.87
N LEU A 372 -14.66 -15.95 -2.75
CA LEU A 372 -14.39 -14.54 -3.05
C LEU A 372 -14.46 -13.69 -1.78
N TYR A 373 -15.52 -13.86 -0.97
CA TYR A 373 -15.65 -13.08 0.25
C TYR A 373 -14.55 -13.39 1.29
N ARG A 374 -14.07 -14.64 1.36
CA ARG A 374 -12.93 -14.98 2.25
C ARG A 374 -11.68 -14.17 1.96
N LYS A 375 -11.45 -13.79 0.69
CA LYS A 375 -10.30 -12.93 0.31
C LYS A 375 -10.37 -11.54 0.92
N ARG A 376 -11.57 -11.06 1.35
CA ARG A 376 -11.67 -9.81 2.10
C ARG A 376 -10.91 -9.86 3.43
N ALA A 377 -10.92 -10.99 4.13
CA ALA A 377 -10.21 -11.13 5.41
C ALA A 377 -8.68 -10.91 5.27
N GLU A 378 -8.15 -10.98 4.06
CA GLU A 378 -6.75 -10.67 3.80
C GLU A 378 -6.42 -9.17 3.93
N MET A 379 -7.44 -8.27 3.89
CA MET A 379 -7.22 -6.82 4.13
C MET A 379 -6.52 -6.57 5.45
N GLU A 380 -7.06 -7.14 6.54
CA GLU A 380 -6.47 -6.96 7.87
C GLU A 380 -5.09 -7.60 7.95
N ASN A 381 -4.95 -8.84 7.49
CA ASN A 381 -3.72 -9.62 7.66
C ASN A 381 -2.61 -9.25 6.68
N LYS A 382 -2.93 -9.04 5.40
CA LYS A 382 -1.93 -8.80 4.35
C LYS A 382 -1.70 -7.30 4.07
N LEU A 383 -2.71 -6.43 4.25
CA LEU A 383 -2.55 -5.01 4.00
C LEU A 383 -2.31 -4.23 5.29
N HIS A 384 -3.31 -4.14 6.16
CA HIS A 384 -3.23 -3.24 7.32
C HIS A 384 -2.09 -3.61 8.26
N ARG A 385 -1.92 -4.91 8.55
CA ARG A 385 -0.82 -5.40 9.38
C ARG A 385 0.55 -5.15 8.73
N GLU A 386 0.69 -5.36 7.42
CA GLU A 386 1.95 -5.13 6.71
C GLU A 386 2.28 -3.63 6.67
N LEU A 387 1.30 -2.76 6.38
CA LEU A 387 1.50 -1.31 6.42
C LEU A 387 1.96 -0.82 7.80
N LYS A 388 1.34 -1.29 8.88
CA LYS A 388 1.70 -0.88 10.25
C LYS A 388 3.03 -1.46 10.71
N GLN A 389 3.22 -2.75 10.54
CA GLN A 389 4.38 -3.45 11.11
C GLN A 389 5.57 -3.50 10.16
N GLY A 390 5.34 -3.63 8.85
CA GLY A 390 6.38 -3.75 7.84
C GLY A 390 6.83 -2.41 7.29
N TRP A 391 5.87 -1.54 7.00
CA TRP A 391 6.12 -0.23 6.37
C TRP A 391 6.15 0.93 7.36
N TYR A 392 5.84 0.69 8.63
CA TYR A 392 5.83 1.71 9.69
C TYR A 392 4.98 2.94 9.34
N ILE A 393 3.81 2.74 8.72
CA ILE A 393 2.94 3.81 8.23
C ILE A 393 2.47 4.76 9.34
N GLU A 394 2.47 4.33 10.60
CA GLU A 394 2.13 5.14 11.78
C GLU A 394 3.32 5.97 12.32
N HIS A 395 4.53 5.80 11.75
CA HIS A 395 5.74 6.50 12.19
C HIS A 395 5.92 7.81 11.43
N PHE A 396 5.04 8.76 11.71
CA PHE A 396 5.01 10.07 11.07
C PHE A 396 6.33 10.84 11.24
N PRO A 397 6.76 11.62 10.21
CA PRO A 397 8.02 12.36 10.24
C PRO A 397 8.00 13.51 11.26
N CYS A 398 6.88 14.16 11.42
CA CYS A 398 6.63 15.24 12.38
C CYS A 398 5.13 15.33 12.67
N LYS A 399 4.71 16.35 13.44
CA LYS A 399 3.31 16.55 13.81
C LYS A 399 2.49 17.34 12.78
N GLN A 400 3.13 17.91 11.79
CA GLN A 400 2.45 18.70 10.76
C GLN A 400 1.59 17.81 9.87
N HIS A 401 0.35 18.23 9.65
CA HIS A 401 -0.64 17.43 8.93
C HIS A 401 -0.19 17.09 7.51
N GLN A 402 0.36 18.06 6.78
CA GLN A 402 0.82 17.85 5.41
C GLN A 402 1.94 16.82 5.33
N ALA A 403 2.91 16.87 6.24
CA ALA A 403 3.98 15.88 6.31
C ALA A 403 3.45 14.48 6.66
N CYS A 404 2.43 14.38 7.52
CA CYS A 404 1.74 13.12 7.79
C CYS A 404 1.08 12.58 6.52
N MET A 405 0.35 13.42 5.78
CA MET A 405 -0.31 13.02 4.53
C MET A 405 0.70 12.59 3.48
N ALA A 406 1.77 13.35 3.29
CA ALA A 406 2.85 13.00 2.37
C ALA A 406 3.47 11.65 2.74
N HIS A 407 3.76 11.40 4.02
CA HIS A 407 4.26 10.11 4.49
C HIS A 407 3.29 8.96 4.15
N LEU A 408 1.99 9.13 4.41
CA LEU A 408 0.99 8.11 4.15
C LEU A 408 0.93 7.76 2.65
N TYR A 409 0.77 8.75 1.78
CA TYR A 409 0.65 8.51 0.34
C TYR A 409 1.95 8.01 -0.30
N LEU A 410 3.13 8.48 0.12
CA LEU A 410 4.40 7.92 -0.31
C LEU A 410 4.56 6.47 0.15
N THR A 411 4.17 6.14 1.38
CA THR A 411 4.21 4.76 1.88
C THR A 411 3.30 3.84 1.05
N LEU A 412 2.09 4.27 0.70
CA LEU A 412 1.19 3.51 -0.16
C LEU A 412 1.75 3.35 -1.59
N THR A 413 2.36 4.40 -2.14
CA THR A 413 3.04 4.31 -3.45
C THR A 413 4.14 3.25 -3.41
N LEU A 414 5.02 3.30 -2.42
CA LEU A 414 6.13 2.35 -2.31
C LEU A 414 5.66 0.93 -1.96
N PHE A 415 4.58 0.80 -1.21
CA PHE A 415 3.92 -0.49 -0.99
C PHE A 415 3.46 -1.11 -2.32
N ASN A 416 2.82 -0.32 -3.18
CA ASN A 416 2.40 -0.79 -4.50
C ASN A 416 3.60 -1.18 -5.38
N ILE A 417 4.70 -0.44 -5.33
CA ILE A 417 5.93 -0.80 -6.04
C ILE A 417 6.48 -2.15 -5.55
N ALA A 418 6.46 -2.39 -4.25
CA ALA A 418 6.88 -3.68 -3.71
C ALA A 418 5.96 -4.82 -4.15
N CYS A 419 4.65 -4.58 -4.28
CA CYS A 419 3.72 -5.55 -4.83
C CYS A 419 4.02 -5.82 -6.31
N ALA A 420 4.25 -4.78 -7.11
CA ALA A 420 4.62 -4.88 -8.52
C ALA A 420 5.94 -5.65 -8.71
N TYR A 421 6.96 -5.32 -7.92
CA TYR A 421 8.24 -5.99 -7.91
C TYR A 421 8.10 -7.50 -7.65
N LYS A 422 7.31 -7.88 -6.65
CA LYS A 422 7.04 -9.28 -6.36
C LYS A 422 6.34 -10.00 -7.52
N THR A 423 5.41 -9.31 -8.19
CA THR A 423 4.69 -9.86 -9.35
C THR A 423 5.64 -10.09 -10.53
N GLU A 424 6.55 -9.17 -10.82
CA GLU A 424 7.52 -9.31 -11.92
C GLU A 424 8.58 -10.35 -11.66
N ARG A 425 9.04 -10.49 -10.40
CA ARG A 425 10.13 -11.43 -10.04
C ARG A 425 9.65 -12.86 -9.84
N GLY A 426 8.35 -13.12 -9.76
CA GLY A 426 7.73 -14.44 -9.76
C GLY A 426 7.09 -14.88 -8.45
N GLN A 427 6.49 -16.07 -8.49
CA GLN A 427 5.64 -16.58 -7.39
C GLN A 427 6.40 -16.77 -6.07
N ASP A 428 7.69 -17.05 -6.11
CA ASP A 428 8.51 -17.29 -4.90
C ASP A 428 8.54 -16.08 -3.96
N LEU A 429 8.37 -14.86 -4.51
CA LEU A 429 8.35 -13.62 -3.74
C LEU A 429 6.94 -13.16 -3.36
N ALA A 430 5.90 -13.70 -4.00
CA ALA A 430 4.52 -13.20 -3.87
C ALA A 430 4.02 -13.19 -2.41
N ASP A 431 4.34 -14.22 -1.65
CA ASP A 431 3.92 -14.38 -0.26
C ASP A 431 4.88 -13.78 0.78
N LEU A 432 6.02 -13.25 0.34
CA LEU A 432 6.99 -12.61 1.26
C LEU A 432 6.47 -11.26 1.74
N GLY A 433 6.34 -11.08 3.05
CA GLY A 433 6.17 -9.75 3.63
C GLY A 433 7.41 -8.88 3.44
N ILE A 434 7.26 -7.56 3.43
CA ILE A 434 8.38 -6.62 3.19
C ILE A 434 9.54 -6.80 4.17
N ARG A 435 9.29 -7.20 5.41
CA ARG A 435 10.35 -7.45 6.40
C ARG A 435 11.26 -8.60 5.95
N ARG A 436 10.66 -9.67 5.45
CA ARG A 436 11.40 -10.83 4.97
C ARG A 436 12.11 -10.51 3.66
N LEU A 437 11.46 -9.81 2.75
CA LEU A 437 12.07 -9.31 1.53
C LEU A 437 13.33 -8.47 1.83
N ARG A 438 13.23 -7.55 2.79
CA ARG A 438 14.40 -6.77 3.25
C ARG A 438 15.48 -7.64 3.89
N ALA A 439 15.12 -8.61 4.71
CA ALA A 439 16.09 -9.48 5.38
C ALA A 439 16.84 -10.38 4.39
N GLU A 440 16.16 -10.88 3.37
CA GLU A 440 16.74 -11.78 2.37
C GLU A 440 17.57 -11.03 1.31
N HIS A 441 17.14 -9.81 0.94
CA HIS A 441 17.78 -9.02 -0.12
C HIS A 441 18.57 -7.80 0.39
N LEU A 442 18.36 -7.36 1.65
CA LEU A 442 19.07 -6.23 2.26
C LEU A 442 20.01 -6.65 3.39
N GLY A 443 19.71 -7.78 4.04
CA GLY A 443 20.50 -8.29 5.18
C GLY A 443 21.70 -9.13 4.76
N GLY A 444 21.87 -9.36 3.47
CA GLY A 444 23.05 -10.05 2.93
C GLY A 444 24.29 -9.20 3.18
N ALA A 445 25.26 -9.76 3.87
CA ALA A 445 26.55 -9.13 4.13
C ALA A 445 27.41 -8.89 2.87
N ALA A 446 26.85 -9.07 1.69
CA ALA A 446 27.54 -8.85 0.43
C ALA A 446 27.42 -7.37 0.03
N TRP A 447 28.53 -6.66 0.14
CA TRP A 447 28.69 -5.39 -0.52
C TRP A 447 28.77 -5.60 -2.02
N VAL A 448 27.96 -4.86 -2.77
CA VAL A 448 28.03 -4.80 -4.23
C VAL A 448 28.63 -3.47 -4.66
N LEU A 449 29.16 -3.44 -5.86
CA LEU A 449 29.79 -2.27 -6.45
C LEU A 449 28.83 -1.68 -7.49
N ILE A 450 28.45 -0.43 -7.33
CA ILE A 450 27.81 0.35 -8.39
C ILE A 450 28.92 0.97 -9.21
N ILE A 451 28.99 0.65 -10.49
CA ILE A 451 30.01 1.14 -11.42
C ILE A 451 29.34 2.01 -12.47
N TYR A 452 29.88 3.18 -12.69
CA TYR A 452 29.35 4.20 -13.58
C TYR A 452 30.24 4.40 -14.79
N THR A 453 29.62 4.49 -15.95
CA THR A 453 30.19 5.05 -17.19
C THR A 453 29.63 6.46 -17.40
N GLU A 454 29.81 7.05 -18.57
CA GLU A 454 29.33 8.42 -18.86
C GLU A 454 27.80 8.55 -18.75
N HIS A 455 27.06 7.52 -19.16
CA HIS A 455 25.58 7.54 -19.22
C HIS A 455 24.90 6.33 -18.57
N GLU A 456 25.67 5.31 -18.20
CA GLU A 456 25.13 4.05 -17.72
C GLU A 456 25.75 3.64 -16.38
N TYR A 457 25.08 2.75 -15.67
CA TYR A 457 25.62 2.12 -14.49
C TYR A 457 25.27 0.63 -14.48
N GLY A 458 26.06 -0.16 -13.76
CA GLY A 458 25.81 -1.57 -13.48
C GLY A 458 26.12 -1.88 -12.02
N ILE A 459 25.57 -2.99 -11.54
CA ILE A 459 25.78 -3.46 -10.17
C ILE A 459 26.47 -4.82 -10.26
N PHE A 460 27.63 -4.93 -9.61
CA PHE A 460 28.49 -6.10 -9.66
C PHE A 460 28.87 -6.52 -8.26
N ASP A 461 28.94 -7.80 -8.01
CA ASP A 461 29.64 -8.23 -6.81
C ASP A 461 31.17 -8.05 -6.96
N VAL A 462 31.87 -8.08 -5.83
CA VAL A 462 33.32 -7.83 -5.82
C VAL A 462 34.09 -8.89 -6.62
N GLU A 463 33.63 -10.14 -6.60
CA GLU A 463 34.28 -11.24 -7.34
C GLU A 463 34.07 -11.08 -8.84
N GLU A 464 32.82 -10.76 -9.27
CA GLU A 464 32.48 -10.48 -10.66
C GLU A 464 33.29 -9.32 -11.21
N PHE A 465 33.36 -8.20 -10.47
CA PHE A 465 34.20 -7.05 -10.85
C PHE A 465 35.67 -7.45 -10.99
N ALA A 466 36.20 -8.22 -10.06
CA ALA A 466 37.60 -8.65 -10.11
C ALA A 466 37.87 -9.54 -11.33
N HIS A 467 36.95 -10.40 -11.69
CA HIS A 467 37.05 -11.19 -12.92
C HIS A 467 37.01 -10.33 -14.19
N LEU A 468 36.04 -9.41 -14.27
CA LEU A 468 35.88 -8.52 -15.44
C LEU A 468 37.09 -7.57 -15.61
N SER A 469 37.66 -7.08 -14.50
CA SER A 469 38.82 -6.20 -14.53
C SER A 469 40.16 -6.90 -14.82
N GLY A 470 40.17 -8.24 -14.96
CA GLY A 470 41.35 -9.04 -15.18
C GLY A 470 42.22 -9.24 -13.91
N ASN A 471 41.69 -8.94 -12.74
CA ASN A 471 42.35 -9.12 -11.46
C ASN A 471 41.54 -10.11 -10.58
N PRO A 472 41.44 -11.40 -10.93
CA PRO A 472 40.69 -12.35 -10.14
C PRO A 472 41.26 -12.41 -8.71
N PRO A 473 40.39 -12.42 -7.69
CA PRO A 473 40.86 -12.46 -6.31
C PRO A 473 41.77 -13.67 -6.10
N LYS A 474 42.94 -13.45 -5.54
CA LYS A 474 43.76 -14.55 -5.04
C LYS A 474 42.88 -15.33 -4.07
N LYS A 475 42.72 -16.66 -4.24
CA LYS A 475 41.92 -17.52 -3.38
C LYS A 475 42.27 -17.24 -1.91
N TYR A 476 41.48 -16.38 -1.28
CA TYR A 476 41.53 -16.24 0.18
C TYR A 476 40.83 -17.50 0.73
N HIS A 477 41.59 -18.30 1.49
CA HIS A 477 40.99 -19.37 2.28
C HIS A 477 39.88 -18.74 3.15
N ARG A 478 38.64 -19.18 2.95
CA ARG A 478 37.56 -18.81 3.85
C ARG A 478 37.99 -19.16 5.27
N PHE A 479 38.16 -18.16 6.10
CA PHE A 479 38.12 -18.38 7.52
C PHE A 479 36.67 -18.81 7.84
N THR A 480 36.47 -20.09 8.00
CA THR A 480 35.28 -20.64 8.66
C THR A 480 35.39 -20.26 10.13
N PRO A 481 34.33 -19.62 10.73
CA PRO A 481 34.32 -19.31 12.17
C PRO A 481 34.27 -20.58 13.02
#